data_86c52e9126f78c55e36d842e0fc3d4d1
#
_entry.id   86c52e9126f78c55e36d842e0fc3d4d1
#
_cell.length_a   1.000
_cell.length_b   1.000
_cell.length_c   1.000
_cell.angle_alpha   90.00
_cell.angle_beta   90.00
_cell.angle_gamma   90.00
#
_symmetry.space_group_name_H-M   'P 1'
#
loop_
_entity.id
_entity.type
_entity.pdbx_description
1 polymer ?
#
loop_
_entity_poly.entity_id
_entity_poly.type
_entity_poly.pdbx_seq_one_letter_code
_entity_poly.pdbx_strand_id
1 'polypeptide(L)'
;MIKNKKSIHINVDPDDHALFKIQCVKRDLSMQEVFAAFAKRVGLESTDMIRFLDQIANDKSVKAIKKKYTRSDVDAIFSMIEQTEEDN
;
A
#
# COMPACT_ATOMS: atom_id res chain seq x y z
N MET A 1 1.33 -12.08 -28.78
CA MET A 1 2.00 -10.77 -28.63
C MET A 1 2.84 -10.74 -27.37
N ILE A 2 4.09 -10.35 -27.50
CA ILE A 2 5.01 -10.29 -26.37
C ILE A 2 4.90 -8.91 -25.73
N LYS A 3 4.63 -8.90 -24.44
CA LYS A 3 4.63 -7.65 -23.65
C LYS A 3 5.93 -7.54 -22.90
N ASN A 4 6.54 -6.38 -22.95
CA ASN A 4 7.71 -6.10 -22.15
C ASN A 4 7.31 -5.95 -20.68
N LYS A 5 7.90 -6.76 -19.83
CA LYS A 5 7.65 -6.67 -18.39
C LYS A 5 8.52 -5.59 -17.79
N LYS A 6 7.98 -4.88 -16.82
CA LYS A 6 8.70 -3.85 -16.09
C LYS A 6 9.10 -4.38 -14.72
N SER A 7 10.26 -3.96 -14.26
CA SER A 7 10.78 -4.37 -12.96
C SER A 7 10.47 -3.30 -11.91
N ILE A 8 10.15 -3.75 -10.70
CA ILE A 8 9.89 -2.89 -9.57
C ILE A 8 10.80 -3.32 -8.43
N HIS A 9 11.46 -2.34 -7.81
CA HIS A 9 12.27 -2.59 -6.61
C HIS A 9 11.52 -2.09 -5.38
N ILE A 10 11.39 -2.95 -4.39
CA ILE A 10 10.66 -2.66 -3.17
C ILE A 10 11.56 -2.98 -1.97
N ASN A 11 11.63 -2.05 -1.03
CA ASN A 11 12.32 -2.28 0.24
C ASN A 11 11.29 -2.69 1.28
N VAL A 12 11.55 -3.81 1.94
CA VAL A 12 10.65 -4.38 2.94
C VAL A 12 11.47 -4.72 4.17
N ASP A 13 10.90 -4.53 5.35
CA ASP A 13 11.57 -4.91 6.59
C ASP A 13 11.89 -6.40 6.56
N PRO A 14 13.06 -6.81 7.11
CA PRO A 14 13.45 -8.23 7.07
C PRO A 14 12.44 -9.19 7.65
N ASP A 15 11.78 -8.81 8.74
CA ASP A 15 10.77 -9.66 9.37
C ASP A 15 9.56 -9.83 8.47
N ASP A 16 9.09 -8.74 7.86
CA ASP A 16 7.96 -8.78 6.94
C ASP A 16 8.29 -9.59 5.70
N HIS A 17 9.50 -9.45 5.20
CA HIS A 17 9.98 -10.24 4.06
C HIS A 17 9.94 -11.73 4.37
N ALA A 18 10.46 -12.11 5.53
CA ALA A 18 10.52 -13.52 5.94
C ALA A 18 9.10 -14.11 6.09
N LEU A 19 8.21 -13.39 6.77
CA LEU A 19 6.85 -13.85 6.99
C LEU A 19 6.07 -13.96 5.67
N PHE A 20 6.27 -13.00 4.77
CA PHE A 20 5.64 -13.03 3.46
C PHE A 20 6.14 -14.23 2.65
N LYS A 21 7.45 -14.47 2.68
CA LYS A 21 8.04 -15.61 1.98
C LYS A 21 7.47 -16.92 2.48
N ILE A 22 7.30 -17.06 3.80
CA ILE A 22 6.71 -18.27 4.40
C ILE A 22 5.30 -18.50 3.86
N GLN A 23 4.49 -17.47 3.76
CA GLN A 23 3.13 -17.61 3.25
C GLN A 23 3.11 -18.01 1.78
N CYS A 24 4.07 -17.54 1.02
CA CYS A 24 4.20 -17.93 -0.38
C CYS A 24 4.61 -19.40 -0.50
N VAL A 25 5.61 -19.82 0.28
CA VAL A 25 6.11 -21.19 0.26
C VAL A 25 5.03 -22.19 0.65
N LYS A 26 4.23 -21.87 1.65
CA LYS A 26 3.12 -22.72 2.09
C LYS A 26 2.12 -23.02 0.97
N ARG A 27 2.02 -22.11 0.01
CA ARG A 27 1.04 -22.22 -1.09
C ARG A 27 1.70 -22.54 -2.44
N ASP A 28 2.98 -22.85 -2.41
CA ASP A 28 3.77 -23.14 -3.61
C ASP A 28 3.68 -21.99 -4.63
N LEU A 29 3.84 -20.77 -4.11
CA LEU A 29 3.84 -19.55 -4.92
C LEU A 29 5.18 -18.86 -4.81
N SER A 30 5.60 -18.20 -5.89
CA SER A 30 6.74 -17.29 -5.82
C SER A 30 6.27 -15.91 -5.38
N MET A 31 7.18 -15.13 -4.78
CA MET A 31 6.85 -13.75 -4.41
C MET A 31 6.50 -12.93 -5.65
N GLN A 32 7.17 -13.18 -6.76
CA GLN A 32 6.88 -12.50 -8.02
C GLN A 32 5.46 -12.76 -8.51
N GLU A 33 5.00 -14.01 -8.42
CA GLU A 33 3.62 -14.35 -8.80
C GLU A 33 2.60 -13.59 -7.96
N VAL A 34 2.85 -13.50 -6.66
CA VAL A 34 1.94 -12.81 -5.75
C VAL A 34 1.89 -11.32 -6.06
N PHE A 35 3.05 -10.69 -6.24
CA PHE A 35 3.10 -9.27 -6.57
C PHE A 35 2.49 -8.96 -7.93
N ALA A 36 2.73 -9.81 -8.91
CA ALA A 36 2.13 -9.63 -10.23
C ALA A 36 0.61 -9.73 -10.17
N ALA A 37 0.10 -10.71 -9.43
CA ALA A 37 -1.34 -10.90 -9.23
C ALA A 37 -1.94 -9.71 -8.46
N PHE A 38 -1.25 -9.25 -7.43
CA PHE A 38 -1.65 -8.08 -6.66
C PHE A 38 -1.78 -6.85 -7.56
N ALA A 39 -0.75 -6.57 -8.36
CA ALA A 39 -0.75 -5.42 -9.26
C ALA A 39 -1.92 -5.49 -10.24
N LYS A 40 -2.17 -6.67 -10.77
CA LYS A 40 -3.27 -6.89 -11.72
C LYS A 40 -4.62 -6.63 -11.05
N ARG A 41 -4.84 -7.16 -9.86
CA ARG A 41 -6.10 -7.00 -9.14
C ARG A 41 -6.33 -5.56 -8.71
N VAL A 42 -5.28 -4.86 -8.32
CA VAL A 42 -5.37 -3.43 -7.99
C VAL A 42 -5.76 -2.65 -9.24
N GLY A 43 -5.13 -2.94 -10.37
CA GLY A 43 -5.44 -2.27 -11.63
C GLY A 43 -6.86 -2.51 -12.12
N LEU A 44 -7.42 -3.68 -11.81
CA LEU A 44 -8.81 -4.02 -12.16
C LEU A 44 -9.82 -3.51 -11.11
N GLU A 45 -9.35 -2.78 -10.11
CA GLU A 45 -10.19 -2.21 -9.06
C GLU A 45 -10.99 -3.26 -8.28
N SER A 46 -10.35 -4.41 -8.03
CA SER A 46 -10.93 -5.45 -7.19
C SER A 46 -11.30 -4.86 -5.82
N THR A 47 -12.52 -5.13 -5.34
CA THR A 47 -13.06 -4.53 -4.12
C THR A 47 -12.15 -4.73 -2.91
N ASP A 48 -11.65 -5.93 -2.71
CA ASP A 48 -10.76 -6.24 -1.58
C ASP A 48 -9.43 -5.51 -1.69
N MET A 49 -8.90 -5.35 -2.89
CA MET A 49 -7.64 -4.64 -3.10
C MET A 49 -7.81 -3.14 -2.89
N ILE A 50 -8.87 -2.56 -3.37
CA ILE A 50 -9.15 -1.14 -3.17
C ILE A 50 -9.35 -0.83 -1.69
N ARG A 51 -10.06 -1.71 -0.98
CA ARG A 51 -10.24 -1.57 0.47
C ARG A 51 -8.90 -1.60 1.18
N PHE A 52 -8.01 -2.49 0.78
CA PHE A 52 -6.68 -2.60 1.34
C PHE A 52 -5.85 -1.33 1.10
N LEU A 53 -5.90 -0.78 -0.11
CA LEU A 53 -5.20 0.47 -0.43
C LEU A 53 -5.74 1.65 0.39
N ASP A 54 -7.06 1.72 0.54
CA ASP A 54 -7.70 2.78 1.34
C ASP A 54 -7.26 2.68 2.80
N GLN A 55 -7.13 1.48 3.31
CA GLN A 55 -6.66 1.24 4.66
C GLN A 55 -5.22 1.72 4.84
N ILE A 56 -4.35 1.42 3.89
CA ILE A 56 -2.95 1.87 3.91
C ILE A 56 -2.89 3.40 3.92
N ALA A 57 -3.66 4.04 3.05
CA ALA A 57 -3.69 5.49 2.94
C ALA A 57 -4.18 6.12 4.25
N ASN A 58 -5.21 5.55 4.86
CA ASN A 58 -5.73 6.02 6.13
C ASN A 58 -4.70 5.88 7.26
N ASP A 59 -4.06 4.72 7.35
CA ASP A 59 -3.04 4.46 8.38
C ASP A 59 -1.86 5.43 8.25
N LYS A 60 -1.45 5.72 7.03
CA LYS A 60 -0.38 6.66 6.77
C LYS A 60 -0.72 8.05 7.26
N SER A 61 -1.93 8.51 6.99
CA SER A 61 -2.41 9.82 7.44
C SER A 61 -2.43 9.92 8.96
N VAL A 62 -2.97 8.91 9.62
CA VAL A 62 -3.04 8.87 11.09
C VAL A 62 -1.66 8.86 11.71
N LYS A 63 -0.73 8.07 11.20
CA LYS A 63 0.64 8.02 11.71
C LYS A 63 1.37 9.35 11.54
N ALA A 64 1.22 10.00 10.42
CA ALA A 64 1.83 11.30 10.16
C ALA A 64 1.32 12.34 11.15
N ILE A 65 0.02 12.35 11.41
CA ILE A 65 -0.59 13.28 12.36
C ILE A 65 -0.06 13.04 13.77
N LYS A 66 0.00 11.79 14.20
CA LYS A 66 0.44 11.46 15.56
C LYS A 66 1.91 11.72 15.83
N LYS A 67 2.77 11.57 14.84
CA LYS A 67 4.22 11.58 15.06
C LYS A 67 4.86 12.97 14.98
N LYS A 68 4.32 13.88 14.20
CA LYS A 68 5.06 15.08 13.81
C LYS A 68 4.45 16.39 14.27
N TYR A 69 3.26 16.41 14.81
CA TYR A 69 2.52 17.65 14.89
C TYR A 69 1.94 17.93 16.27
N THR A 70 1.95 19.20 16.65
CA THR A 70 1.23 19.70 17.81
C THR A 70 -0.27 19.73 17.49
N ARG A 71 -1.07 20.05 18.50
CA ARG A 71 -2.52 20.11 18.33
C ARG A 71 -2.96 21.12 17.27
N SER A 72 -2.29 22.28 17.24
CA SER A 72 -2.57 23.31 16.25
C SER A 72 -2.23 22.83 14.83
N ASP A 73 -1.10 22.14 14.72
CA ASP A 73 -0.64 21.61 13.44
C ASP A 73 -1.57 20.52 12.94
N VAL A 74 -2.14 19.73 13.84
CA VAL A 74 -3.07 18.67 13.50
C VAL A 74 -4.30 19.23 12.79
N ASP A 75 -4.86 20.33 13.28
CA ASP A 75 -6.03 20.95 12.64
C ASP A 75 -5.71 21.43 11.22
N ALA A 76 -4.54 22.03 11.03
CA ALA A 76 -4.10 22.47 9.71
C ALA A 76 -3.94 21.28 8.76
N ILE A 77 -3.42 20.17 9.26
CA ILE A 77 -3.20 18.96 8.45
C ILE A 77 -4.51 18.32 8.06
N PHE A 78 -5.48 18.25 8.95
CA PHE A 78 -6.80 17.75 8.62
C PHE A 78 -7.44 18.56 7.50
N SER A 79 -7.28 19.87 7.52
CA SER A 79 -7.76 20.72 6.43
C SER A 79 -7.08 20.37 5.11
N MET A 80 -5.78 20.12 5.13
CA MET A 80 -5.04 19.73 3.93
C MET A 80 -5.50 18.38 3.40
N ILE A 81 -5.75 17.42 4.28
CA ILE A 81 -6.24 16.09 3.89
C ILE A 81 -7.61 16.20 3.23
N GLU A 82 -8.50 16.99 3.80
CA GLU A 82 -9.82 17.23 3.22
C GLU A 82 -9.72 17.83 1.82
N GLN A 83 -8.83 18.80 1.63
CA GLN A 83 -8.60 19.39 0.32
C GLN A 83 -8.08 18.37 -0.69
N THR A 84 -7.19 17.49 -0.25
CA THR A 84 -6.63 16.44 -1.10
C THR A 84 -7.72 15.47 -1.54
N GLU A 85 -8.61 15.10 -0.64
CA GLU A 85 -9.74 14.23 -0.95
C GLU A 85 -10.71 14.90 -1.94
N GLU A 86 -10.95 16.18 -1.80
CA GLU A 86 -11.82 16.92 -2.71
C GLU A 86 -11.22 17.00 -4.12
N ASP A 87 -9.91 17.06 -4.23
CA ASP A 87 -9.23 17.15 -5.51
C ASP A 87 -9.23 15.83 -6.28
N ASN A 88 -9.50 14.74 -5.62
CA ASN A 88 -9.59 13.44 -6.24
C ASN A 88 -11.00 13.13 -6.71
#